data_d6a4a52d1ba73b96ce3458b98793c076
#
_entry.id   d6a4a52d1ba73b96ce3458b98793c076
#
_cell.length_a   1.000
_cell.length_b   1.000
_cell.length_c   1.000
_cell.angle_alpha   90.00
_cell.angle_beta   90.00
_cell.angle_gamma   90.00
#
_symmetry.space_group_name_H-M   'P 1'
#
loop_
_entity.id
_entity.type
_entity.pdbx_description
1 polymer ?
#
loop_
_entity_poly.entity_id
_entity_poly.type
_entity_poly.pdbx_seq_one_letter_code
_entity_poly.pdbx_strand_id
1 'polypeptide(L)'
;LFLILGVIWLALAERWSRAIVADEVVVMVRQLAKSKTIELRHVANRYDRRLAMLKAVPRIVAELGDVRSMLIDPASSSQAYSNTDRLLATLAQNVPVDRILIYDRDGEVLLSNDMNDRDHLLGRMIPQGPAFDAALLGGNGVHYSFGSLTGVAGVFFSAPIRYGDMVLGVAMAKVNVDTLNREIVDRDLILVDSYGVVVMASNPDFRLTAFPGGEVERMAPALRERIYRQQSFKPLIFQPVADGLPDNVVTVQGNPIPYLYLPGPAPTDNKLQIHMLLPLPQLTHLDERRGVVFWPMLSAGLLALTLGLLLLIYLVRTRLLNKQIAQANRELRRQADTDFLTGVANRRKFERRLANELVRARRYDQNLTVAMIDIDFFKRVNDVHGHQAGDAALIYLADTVTLAIRETDLFGRLGGEEFGLLLPQTDASAALLLLERLRATIAAGSFVYDAATIALTVSIGYAGADPHESAEALLGRADEALYAAKQGGRNRVCAANDKVDDAC
;
A
#
# COMPACT_ATOMS: atom_id res chain seq x y z
N LEU A 1 14.36 15.26 -9.74
CA LEU A 1 13.70 13.96 -9.84
C LEU A 1 13.36 13.39 -8.46
N PHE A 2 14.33 13.30 -7.52
CA PHE A 2 14.14 12.75 -6.17
C PHE A 2 13.05 13.50 -5.38
N LEU A 3 13.07 14.84 -5.40
CA LEU A 3 12.04 15.67 -4.77
C LEU A 3 10.65 15.42 -5.37
N ILE A 4 10.57 15.29 -6.69
CA ILE A 4 9.29 14.99 -7.38
C ILE A 4 8.76 13.62 -6.95
N LEU A 5 9.62 12.59 -6.91
CA LEU A 5 9.24 11.26 -6.44
C LEU A 5 8.81 11.26 -4.97
N GLY A 6 9.48 12.06 -4.13
CA GLY A 6 9.10 12.25 -2.73
C GLY A 6 7.71 12.88 -2.55
N VAL A 7 7.39 13.91 -3.34
CA VAL A 7 6.07 14.56 -3.34
C VAL A 7 4.98 13.61 -3.84
N ILE A 8 5.26 12.86 -4.91
CA ILE A 8 4.33 11.84 -5.43
C ILE A 8 4.08 10.77 -4.38
N TRP A 9 5.14 10.30 -3.70
CA TRP A 9 5.00 9.30 -2.65
C TRP A 9 4.19 9.82 -1.45
N LEU A 10 4.40 11.06 -1.04
CA LEU A 10 3.61 11.71 0.00
C LEU A 10 2.12 11.69 -0.33
N ALA A 11 1.76 12.11 -1.54
CA ALA A 11 0.37 12.12 -2.00
C ALA A 11 -0.24 10.70 -2.08
N LEU A 12 0.54 9.71 -2.51
CA LEU A 12 0.12 8.32 -2.55
C LEU A 12 -0.07 7.73 -1.14
N ALA A 13 0.87 7.97 -0.23
CA ALA A 13 0.78 7.52 1.15
C ALA A 13 -0.45 8.12 1.86
N GLU A 14 -0.73 9.39 1.62
CA GLU A 14 -1.93 10.06 2.14
C GLU A 14 -3.21 9.43 1.57
N ARG A 15 -3.28 9.24 0.26
CA ARG A 15 -4.45 8.62 -0.39
C ARG A 15 -4.68 7.19 0.08
N TRP A 16 -3.62 6.40 0.18
CA TRP A 16 -3.73 4.99 0.60
C TRP A 16 -4.06 4.84 2.08
N SER A 17 -3.46 5.66 2.95
CA SER A 17 -3.81 5.63 4.37
C SER A 17 -5.28 5.98 4.62
N ARG A 18 -5.83 6.96 3.90
CA ARG A 18 -7.26 7.28 3.92
C ARG A 18 -8.12 6.11 3.42
N ALA A 19 -7.73 5.48 2.32
CA ALA A 19 -8.48 4.35 1.75
C ALA A 19 -8.47 3.12 2.66
N ILE A 20 -7.32 2.77 3.23
CA ILE A 20 -7.18 1.62 4.14
C ILE A 20 -8.03 1.82 5.39
N VAL A 21 -7.95 2.99 6.04
CA VAL A 21 -8.72 3.28 7.25
C VAL A 21 -10.22 3.35 6.95
N ALA A 22 -10.61 3.95 5.82
CA ALA A 22 -12.01 3.98 5.40
C ALA A 22 -12.57 2.58 5.16
N ASP A 23 -11.85 1.70 4.46
CA ASP A 23 -12.28 0.33 4.20
C ASP A 23 -12.41 -0.49 5.49
N GLU A 24 -11.42 -0.40 6.39
CA GLU A 24 -11.47 -1.03 7.71
C GLU A 24 -12.71 -0.59 8.51
N VAL A 25 -12.99 0.71 8.52
CA VAL A 25 -14.16 1.28 9.21
C VAL A 25 -15.45 0.80 8.57
N VAL A 26 -15.55 0.80 7.24
CA VAL A 26 -16.74 0.31 6.54
C VAL A 26 -17.02 -1.15 6.86
N VAL A 27 -16.00 -1.99 6.88
CA VAL A 27 -16.13 -3.41 7.24
C VAL A 27 -16.61 -3.55 8.69
N MET A 28 -15.97 -2.83 9.62
CA MET A 28 -16.34 -2.84 11.04
C MET A 28 -17.79 -2.40 11.25
N VAL A 29 -18.19 -1.27 10.65
CA VAL A 29 -19.55 -0.74 10.76
C VAL A 29 -20.59 -1.70 10.18
N ARG A 30 -20.31 -2.32 9.03
CA ARG A 30 -21.21 -3.31 8.41
C ARG A 30 -21.40 -4.54 9.30
N GLN A 31 -20.33 -5.07 9.90
CA GLN A 31 -20.42 -6.20 10.83
C GLN A 31 -21.22 -5.83 12.06
N LEU A 32 -20.95 -4.66 12.64
CA LEU A 32 -21.66 -4.13 13.80
C LEU A 32 -23.15 -3.92 13.47
N ALA A 33 -23.45 -3.30 12.33
CA ALA A 33 -24.84 -3.08 11.88
C ALA A 33 -25.60 -4.41 11.73
N LYS A 34 -24.97 -5.43 11.12
CA LYS A 34 -25.59 -6.77 10.98
C LYS A 34 -25.90 -7.40 12.34
N SER A 35 -24.94 -7.39 13.27
CA SER A 35 -25.11 -7.92 14.62
C SER A 35 -26.20 -7.17 15.38
N LYS A 36 -26.14 -5.83 15.35
CA LYS A 36 -27.07 -4.96 16.08
C LYS A 36 -28.47 -4.93 15.48
N THR A 37 -28.63 -5.13 14.18
CA THR A 37 -29.96 -5.30 13.54
C THR A 37 -30.67 -6.56 14.06
N ILE A 38 -29.95 -7.66 14.28
CA ILE A 38 -30.52 -8.87 14.86
C ILE A 38 -30.95 -8.61 16.30
N GLU A 39 -30.08 -7.98 17.09
CA GLU A 39 -30.40 -7.60 18.49
C GLU A 39 -31.61 -6.68 18.57
N LEU A 40 -31.65 -5.63 17.72
CA LEU A 40 -32.79 -4.70 17.65
C LEU A 40 -34.10 -5.42 17.34
N ARG A 41 -34.09 -6.36 16.39
CA ARG A 41 -35.26 -7.16 16.05
C ARG A 41 -35.74 -8.01 17.25
N HIS A 42 -34.84 -8.62 17.99
CA HIS A 42 -35.19 -9.37 19.20
C HIS A 42 -35.79 -8.48 20.30
N VAL A 43 -35.21 -7.30 20.49
CA VAL A 43 -35.72 -6.33 21.46
C VAL A 43 -37.09 -5.81 21.01
N ALA A 44 -37.26 -5.43 19.76
CA ALA A 44 -38.53 -4.96 19.22
C ALA A 44 -39.64 -6.01 19.40
N ASN A 45 -39.38 -7.28 19.04
CA ASN A 45 -40.33 -8.38 19.22
C ASN A 45 -40.68 -8.63 20.70
N ARG A 46 -39.74 -8.44 21.62
CA ARG A 46 -39.99 -8.57 23.05
C ARG A 46 -40.86 -7.42 23.57
N TYR A 47 -40.52 -6.22 23.08
CA TYR A 47 -41.27 -5.00 23.42
C TYR A 47 -42.72 -5.07 22.91
N ASP A 48 -42.94 -5.51 21.68
CA ASP A 48 -44.26 -5.71 21.10
C ASP A 48 -45.08 -6.71 21.88
N ARG A 49 -44.50 -7.84 22.29
CA ARG A 49 -45.19 -8.81 23.15
C ARG A 49 -45.60 -8.21 24.50
N ARG A 50 -44.72 -7.41 25.12
CA ARG A 50 -45.01 -6.72 26.38
C ARG A 50 -46.13 -5.69 26.19
N LEU A 51 -46.09 -4.90 25.14
CA LEU A 51 -47.17 -3.96 24.82
C LEU A 51 -48.49 -4.67 24.55
N ALA A 52 -48.47 -5.81 23.85
CA ALA A 52 -49.67 -6.62 23.62
C ALA A 52 -50.31 -7.12 24.92
N MET A 53 -49.47 -7.56 25.90
CA MET A 53 -49.94 -7.93 27.21
C MET A 53 -50.55 -6.75 27.96
N LEU A 54 -49.91 -5.57 27.92
CA LEU A 54 -50.42 -4.36 28.54
C LEU A 54 -51.73 -3.86 27.93
N LYS A 55 -51.90 -3.99 26.61
CA LYS A 55 -53.15 -3.69 25.88
C LYS A 55 -54.31 -4.63 26.30
N ALA A 56 -54.01 -5.85 26.69
CA ALA A 56 -55.02 -6.77 27.10
C ALA A 56 -55.68 -6.37 28.44
N VAL A 57 -54.98 -5.64 29.31
CA VAL A 57 -55.50 -5.23 30.63
C VAL A 57 -56.79 -4.42 30.53
N PRO A 58 -56.89 -3.28 29.87
CA PRO A 58 -58.13 -2.54 29.74
C PRO A 58 -59.20 -3.33 29.00
N ARG A 59 -58.86 -4.18 28.05
CA ARG A 59 -59.82 -5.05 27.34
C ARG A 59 -60.45 -6.07 28.28
N ILE A 60 -59.65 -6.74 29.13
CA ILE A 60 -60.15 -7.67 30.12
C ILE A 60 -61.06 -6.96 31.10
N VAL A 61 -60.64 -5.79 31.59
CA VAL A 61 -61.44 -4.98 32.52
C VAL A 61 -62.78 -4.55 31.87
N ALA A 62 -62.77 -4.16 30.62
CA ALA A 62 -63.96 -3.73 29.89
C ALA A 62 -65.01 -4.85 29.67
N GLU A 63 -64.59 -6.11 29.66
CA GLU A 63 -65.46 -7.28 29.48
C GLU A 63 -66.09 -7.82 30.83
N LEU A 64 -65.66 -7.27 31.92
CA LEU A 64 -66.19 -7.70 33.21
C LEU A 64 -67.68 -7.33 33.42
N GLY A 65 -68.48 -8.29 33.84
CA GLY A 65 -69.91 -8.07 34.09
C GLY A 65 -70.18 -7.03 35.18
N ASP A 66 -69.35 -7.07 36.24
CA ASP A 66 -69.47 -6.11 37.37
C ASP A 66 -69.16 -4.66 36.89
N VAL A 67 -68.21 -4.46 35.98
CA VAL A 67 -67.92 -3.14 35.44
C VAL A 67 -69.05 -2.60 34.57
N ARG A 68 -69.71 -3.46 33.80
CA ARG A 68 -70.91 -3.07 33.01
C ARG A 68 -72.07 -2.72 33.92
N SER A 69 -72.30 -3.52 34.97
CA SER A 69 -73.38 -3.29 35.94
C SER A 69 -73.23 -1.95 36.64
N MET A 70 -72.01 -1.57 37.03
CA MET A 70 -71.72 -0.30 37.67
C MET A 70 -72.07 0.92 36.79
N LEU A 71 -71.84 0.79 35.44
CA LEU A 71 -72.09 1.85 34.46
C LEU A 71 -73.59 1.93 34.08
N ILE A 72 -74.35 0.82 34.17
CA ILE A 72 -75.77 0.79 33.84
C ILE A 72 -76.59 1.26 35.01
N ASP A 73 -76.32 0.78 36.22
CA ASP A 73 -77.04 1.12 37.45
C ASP A 73 -76.12 1.34 38.65
N PRO A 74 -75.52 2.53 38.78
CA PRO A 74 -74.57 2.85 39.85
C PRO A 74 -75.13 2.69 41.27
N ALA A 75 -76.38 2.95 41.40
CA ALA A 75 -77.00 2.96 42.73
C ALA A 75 -77.15 1.56 43.36
N SER A 76 -77.38 0.51 42.58
CA SER A 76 -77.56 -0.87 43.04
C SER A 76 -76.26 -1.71 42.97
N SER A 77 -75.11 -1.16 42.60
CA SER A 77 -73.89 -1.87 42.23
C SER A 77 -72.82 -1.92 43.33
N SER A 78 -73.15 -1.71 44.61
CA SER A 78 -72.18 -1.68 45.73
C SER A 78 -71.23 -2.93 45.76
N GLN A 79 -71.81 -4.13 45.56
CA GLN A 79 -71.05 -5.38 45.51
C GLN A 79 -70.13 -5.44 44.28
N ALA A 80 -70.60 -4.98 43.14
CA ALA A 80 -69.84 -4.90 41.88
C ALA A 80 -68.61 -3.95 42.00
N TYR A 81 -68.82 -2.82 42.66
CA TYR A 81 -67.72 -1.89 43.00
C TYR A 81 -66.66 -2.57 43.86
N SER A 82 -66.99 -3.26 44.93
CA SER A 82 -66.06 -3.94 45.85
C SER A 82 -65.33 -5.10 45.20
N ASN A 83 -66.03 -5.87 44.33
CA ASN A 83 -65.38 -6.96 43.55
C ASN A 83 -64.40 -6.41 42.51
N THR A 84 -64.80 -5.39 41.80
CA THR A 84 -63.94 -4.76 40.77
C THR A 84 -62.73 -4.11 41.39
N ASP A 85 -62.88 -3.40 42.52
CA ASP A 85 -61.76 -2.78 43.22
C ASP A 85 -60.68 -3.80 43.61
N ARG A 86 -61.09 -4.92 44.24
CA ARG A 86 -60.16 -6.01 44.56
C ARG A 86 -59.47 -6.62 43.34
N LEU A 87 -60.20 -6.75 42.25
CA LEU A 87 -59.64 -7.28 41.01
C LEU A 87 -58.61 -6.30 40.37
N LEU A 88 -58.91 -4.99 40.32
CA LEU A 88 -58.00 -3.97 39.84
C LEU A 88 -56.73 -3.94 40.70
N ALA A 89 -56.84 -4.03 42.02
CA ALA A 89 -55.65 -4.10 42.88
C ALA A 89 -54.83 -5.37 42.64
N THR A 90 -55.45 -6.51 42.42
CA THR A 90 -54.75 -7.76 42.07
C THR A 90 -54.09 -7.71 40.72
N LEU A 91 -54.77 -7.15 39.74
CA LEU A 91 -54.16 -6.95 38.37
C LEU A 91 -52.94 -6.05 38.44
N ALA A 92 -53.01 -4.94 39.18
CA ALA A 92 -51.90 -4.00 39.32
C ALA A 92 -50.68 -4.59 40.04
N GLN A 93 -50.89 -5.58 40.95
CA GLN A 93 -49.79 -6.30 41.61
C GLN A 93 -49.11 -7.32 40.71
N ASN A 94 -49.82 -7.92 39.77
CA ASN A 94 -49.33 -9.03 38.94
C ASN A 94 -48.91 -8.60 37.50
N VAL A 95 -49.36 -7.46 37.03
CA VAL A 95 -49.07 -6.90 35.72
C VAL A 95 -48.33 -5.56 35.93
N PRO A 96 -47.27 -5.27 35.16
CA PRO A 96 -46.51 -4.04 35.31
C PRO A 96 -47.28 -2.82 34.74
N VAL A 97 -48.43 -2.52 35.37
CA VAL A 97 -49.23 -1.32 35.10
C VAL A 97 -49.20 -0.44 36.35
N ASP A 98 -49.03 0.85 36.16
CA ASP A 98 -48.97 1.79 37.28
C ASP A 98 -50.37 2.20 37.74
N ARG A 99 -51.32 2.34 36.78
CA ARG A 99 -52.69 2.67 37.08
C ARG A 99 -53.70 1.96 36.17
N ILE A 100 -54.81 1.55 36.69
CA ILE A 100 -56.00 1.06 35.97
C ILE A 100 -57.15 1.94 36.37
N LEU A 101 -57.84 2.50 35.40
CA LEU A 101 -58.92 3.48 35.60
C LEU A 101 -60.15 3.05 34.80
N ILE A 102 -61.30 3.25 35.39
CA ILE A 102 -62.61 3.08 34.72
C ILE A 102 -63.29 4.44 34.69
N TYR A 103 -63.70 4.85 33.49
CA TYR A 103 -64.38 6.13 33.26
C TYR A 103 -65.78 5.87 32.73
N ASP A 104 -66.66 6.80 33.03
CA ASP A 104 -67.96 6.96 32.34
C ASP A 104 -67.72 7.57 30.92
N ARG A 105 -68.81 7.84 30.19
CA ARG A 105 -68.77 8.48 28.86
C ARG A 105 -68.32 9.94 28.91
N ASP A 106 -68.56 10.61 30.03
CA ASP A 106 -68.27 12.03 30.21
C ASP A 106 -66.84 12.26 30.71
N GLY A 107 -66.12 11.17 31.10
CA GLY A 107 -64.71 11.21 31.53
C GLY A 107 -64.56 11.35 33.04
N GLU A 108 -65.63 11.07 33.82
CA GLU A 108 -65.57 10.98 35.29
C GLU A 108 -64.92 9.62 35.63
N VAL A 109 -63.95 9.64 36.56
CA VAL A 109 -63.33 8.42 37.09
C VAL A 109 -64.26 7.73 38.13
N LEU A 110 -64.75 6.55 37.77
CA LEU A 110 -65.60 5.75 38.61
C LEU A 110 -64.81 4.81 39.52
N LEU A 111 -63.66 4.32 39.06
CA LEU A 111 -62.77 3.41 39.80
C LEU A 111 -61.32 3.57 39.42
N SER A 112 -60.43 3.35 40.41
CA SER A 112 -59.00 3.31 40.22
C SER A 112 -58.41 2.27 41.17
N ASN A 113 -57.37 1.52 40.73
CA ASN A 113 -56.62 0.60 41.59
C ASN A 113 -55.88 1.30 42.75
N ASP A 114 -55.95 2.61 42.82
CA ASP A 114 -55.18 3.49 43.71
C ASP A 114 -56.00 4.20 44.74
N MET A 115 -56.95 3.47 45.26
CA MET A 115 -57.97 4.00 46.26
C MET A 115 -57.35 4.49 47.59
N ASN A 116 -56.09 4.10 47.85
CA ASN A 116 -55.42 4.42 49.12
C ASN A 116 -54.40 5.56 49.00
N ASP A 117 -54.18 6.11 47.81
CA ASP A 117 -53.22 7.16 47.62
C ASP A 117 -53.80 8.57 47.78
N ARG A 118 -53.00 9.53 48.28
CA ARG A 118 -53.39 10.92 48.59
C ARG A 118 -54.04 11.71 47.45
N ASP A 119 -53.85 11.21 46.23
CA ASP A 119 -54.39 11.78 44.97
C ASP A 119 -55.61 11.00 44.47
N HIS A 120 -56.63 10.85 45.31
CA HIS A 120 -57.88 10.19 44.90
C HIS A 120 -58.45 10.78 43.61
N LEU A 121 -58.47 9.94 42.55
CA LEU A 121 -59.00 10.31 41.25
C LEU A 121 -60.52 10.12 41.14
N LEU A 122 -61.10 9.40 42.05
CA LEU A 122 -62.53 9.08 42.08
C LEU A 122 -63.39 10.36 42.05
N GLY A 123 -64.39 10.36 41.17
CA GLY A 123 -65.28 11.49 40.97
C GLY A 123 -64.67 12.68 40.27
N ARG A 124 -63.42 12.60 39.84
CA ARG A 124 -62.81 13.69 39.10
C ARG A 124 -63.02 13.54 37.61
N MET A 125 -63.38 14.66 36.97
CA MET A 125 -63.37 14.80 35.53
C MET A 125 -61.93 14.96 35.06
N ILE A 126 -61.43 14.01 34.30
CA ILE A 126 -60.09 14.07 33.77
C ILE A 126 -60.12 14.59 32.33
N PRO A 127 -59.28 15.56 31.95
CA PRO A 127 -59.19 15.99 30.57
C PRO A 127 -58.93 14.80 29.63
N GLN A 128 -59.85 14.65 28.67
CA GLN A 128 -59.83 13.52 27.71
C GLN A 128 -58.60 13.61 26.82
N GLY A 129 -58.00 12.47 26.49
CA GLY A 129 -56.84 12.35 25.62
C GLY A 129 -57.14 11.44 24.43
N PRO A 130 -56.27 11.37 23.45
CA PRO A 130 -56.48 10.57 22.24
C PRO A 130 -56.78 9.08 22.47
N ALA A 131 -56.25 8.50 23.57
CA ALA A 131 -56.58 7.12 23.92
C ALA A 131 -58.04 6.98 24.39
N PHE A 132 -58.52 7.92 25.20
CA PHE A 132 -59.91 7.96 25.68
C PHE A 132 -60.86 8.17 24.50
N ASP A 133 -60.59 9.17 23.66
CA ASP A 133 -61.40 9.49 22.48
C ASP A 133 -61.53 8.28 21.53
N ALA A 134 -60.40 7.54 21.29
CA ALA A 134 -60.44 6.33 20.48
C ALA A 134 -61.34 5.24 21.05
N ALA A 135 -61.38 5.08 22.37
CA ALA A 135 -62.23 4.09 23.02
C ALA A 135 -63.71 4.51 22.97
N LEU A 136 -64.04 5.77 23.13
CA LEU A 136 -65.41 6.28 23.02
C LEU A 136 -65.99 6.06 21.58
N LEU A 137 -65.10 6.13 20.55
CA LEU A 137 -65.44 5.80 19.16
C LEU A 137 -65.53 4.30 18.91
N GLY A 138 -65.37 3.48 19.96
CA GLY A 138 -65.49 2.03 19.90
C GLY A 138 -64.22 1.29 19.53
N GLY A 139 -63.08 1.96 19.34
CA GLY A 139 -61.78 1.37 19.09
C GLY A 139 -60.96 1.13 20.34
N ASN A 140 -59.77 0.50 20.22
CA ASN A 140 -58.80 0.45 21.28
C ASN A 140 -57.77 1.56 21.09
N GLY A 141 -57.43 2.29 22.15
CA GLY A 141 -56.48 3.39 22.09
C GLY A 141 -55.09 2.99 22.64
N VAL A 142 -54.03 3.48 21.98
CA VAL A 142 -52.68 3.48 22.55
C VAL A 142 -52.09 4.86 22.28
N HIS A 143 -51.65 5.52 23.33
CA HIS A 143 -51.14 6.86 23.20
C HIS A 143 -50.14 7.19 24.33
N TYR A 144 -49.04 7.88 23.93
CA TYR A 144 -48.12 8.48 24.87
C TYR A 144 -48.66 9.87 25.31
N SER A 145 -48.67 10.13 26.60
CA SER A 145 -49.01 11.45 27.10
C SER A 145 -48.47 11.66 28.52
N PHE A 146 -48.42 12.91 28.94
CA PHE A 146 -48.30 13.23 30.38
C PHE A 146 -49.63 13.05 31.06
N GLY A 147 -49.61 12.37 32.20
CA GLY A 147 -50.81 12.28 33.02
C GLY A 147 -51.26 13.68 33.45
N SER A 148 -52.51 14.05 33.12
CA SER A 148 -53.04 15.38 33.33
C SER A 148 -53.03 15.80 34.80
N LEU A 149 -53.16 14.87 35.74
CA LEU A 149 -53.16 15.11 37.18
C LEU A 149 -51.79 14.88 37.83
N THR A 150 -51.09 13.80 37.44
CA THR A 150 -49.82 13.40 38.07
C THR A 150 -48.60 14.07 37.49
N GLY A 151 -48.72 14.63 36.28
CA GLY A 151 -47.56 15.18 35.58
C GLY A 151 -46.54 14.14 35.08
N VAL A 152 -46.76 12.85 35.37
CA VAL A 152 -45.84 11.78 35.03
C VAL A 152 -46.16 11.27 33.62
N ALA A 153 -45.15 11.24 32.77
CA ALA A 153 -45.30 10.70 31.42
C ALA A 153 -45.56 9.20 31.43
N GLY A 154 -46.41 8.73 30.53
CA GLY A 154 -46.76 7.32 30.41
C GLY A 154 -47.38 6.98 29.07
N VAL A 155 -47.50 5.68 28.83
CA VAL A 155 -48.27 5.13 27.72
C VAL A 155 -49.62 4.71 28.26
N PHE A 156 -50.65 5.20 27.63
CA PHE A 156 -52.05 4.92 27.99
C PHE A 156 -52.61 3.91 27.00
N PHE A 157 -53.23 2.86 27.53
CA PHE A 157 -53.96 1.83 26.79
C PHE A 157 -55.42 1.95 27.16
N SER A 158 -56.35 1.93 26.22
CA SER A 158 -57.78 2.05 26.46
C SER A 158 -58.58 1.02 25.70
N ALA A 159 -59.73 0.66 26.26
CA ALA A 159 -60.72 -0.19 25.60
C ALA A 159 -62.12 0.32 25.92
N PRO A 160 -63.08 0.23 24.98
CA PRO A 160 -64.47 0.60 25.24
C PRO A 160 -65.16 -0.43 26.12
N ILE A 161 -65.89 0.04 27.12
CA ILE A 161 -66.84 -0.77 27.90
C ILE A 161 -68.17 -0.71 27.18
N ARG A 162 -68.69 -1.86 26.70
CA ARG A 162 -69.85 -1.93 25.84
C ARG A 162 -71.06 -2.66 26.46
N TYR A 163 -72.26 -2.21 26.11
CA TYR A 163 -73.48 -2.95 26.21
C TYR A 163 -74.20 -2.97 24.90
N GLY A 164 -74.18 -4.12 24.23
CA GLY A 164 -74.58 -4.20 22.84
C GLY A 164 -73.65 -3.34 21.96
N ASP A 165 -74.24 -2.49 21.13
CA ASP A 165 -73.47 -1.56 20.25
C ASP A 165 -73.12 -0.24 20.95
N MET A 166 -73.65 0.00 22.14
CA MET A 166 -73.45 1.26 22.86
C MET A 166 -72.21 1.20 23.71
N VAL A 167 -71.33 2.22 23.64
CA VAL A 167 -70.21 2.41 24.54
C VAL A 167 -70.74 3.09 25.84
N LEU A 168 -70.58 2.42 26.96
CA LEU A 168 -71.01 2.92 28.30
C LEU A 168 -69.92 3.76 28.94
N GLY A 169 -68.67 3.45 28.70
CA GLY A 169 -67.52 4.09 29.32
C GLY A 169 -66.19 3.57 28.76
N VAL A 170 -65.10 3.89 29.41
CA VAL A 170 -63.75 3.53 28.99
C VAL A 170 -62.97 2.89 30.13
N ALA A 171 -62.40 1.71 29.89
CA ALA A 171 -61.36 1.14 30.71
C ALA A 171 -59.98 1.58 30.22
N MET A 172 -59.12 2.03 31.12
CA MET A 172 -57.79 2.55 30.76
C MET A 172 -56.73 1.98 31.69
N ALA A 173 -55.59 1.61 31.12
CA ALA A 173 -54.38 1.27 31.85
C ALA A 173 -53.27 2.25 31.50
N LYS A 174 -52.59 2.77 32.51
CA LYS A 174 -51.40 3.65 32.36
C LYS A 174 -50.15 2.90 32.78
N VAL A 175 -49.10 3.00 32.00
CA VAL A 175 -47.76 2.53 32.35
C VAL A 175 -46.79 3.71 32.25
N ASN A 176 -46.13 4.03 33.36
CA ASN A 176 -45.17 5.12 33.41
C ASN A 176 -43.96 4.86 32.51
N VAL A 177 -43.41 5.92 31.94
CA VAL A 177 -42.20 5.85 31.08
C VAL A 177 -41.06 5.16 31.80
N ASP A 178 -40.83 5.41 33.07
CA ASP A 178 -39.74 4.82 33.85
C ASP A 178 -39.88 3.30 34.00
N THR A 179 -41.09 2.77 34.05
CA THR A 179 -41.37 1.33 34.06
C THR A 179 -41.03 0.66 32.72
N LEU A 180 -41.27 1.38 31.62
CA LEU A 180 -40.95 0.92 30.28
C LEU A 180 -39.48 1.17 29.90
N ASN A 181 -38.85 2.19 30.47
CA ASN A 181 -37.56 2.73 30.05
C ASN A 181 -36.37 1.83 30.42
N ARG A 182 -36.47 0.98 31.44
CA ARG A 182 -35.37 0.12 31.92
C ARG A 182 -34.75 -0.74 30.82
N GLU A 183 -35.54 -1.20 29.86
CA GLU A 183 -35.02 -2.01 28.73
C GLU A 183 -34.48 -1.17 27.58
N ILE A 184 -34.81 0.13 27.55
CA ILE A 184 -34.42 1.06 26.46
C ILE A 184 -33.13 1.77 26.80
N VAL A 185 -32.95 2.21 28.05
CA VAL A 185 -31.80 3.01 28.50
C VAL A 185 -30.48 2.24 28.34
N ASP A 186 -30.49 0.94 28.63
CA ASP A 186 -29.25 0.14 28.64
C ASP A 186 -28.78 -0.32 27.22
N ARG A 187 -29.49 0.05 26.13
CA ARG A 187 -29.29 -0.55 24.81
C ARG A 187 -29.16 0.45 23.64
N ASP A 188 -28.93 1.72 23.92
CA ASP A 188 -28.83 2.77 22.90
C ASP A 188 -30.05 2.83 21.96
N LEU A 189 -31.26 2.66 22.57
CA LEU A 189 -32.52 2.67 21.84
C LEU A 189 -33.23 4.01 21.98
N ILE A 190 -34.02 4.32 20.98
CA ILE A 190 -35.00 5.40 21.01
C ILE A 190 -36.39 4.83 20.67
N LEU A 191 -37.40 5.32 21.32
CA LEU A 191 -38.79 5.01 21.05
C LEU A 191 -39.48 6.25 20.50
N VAL A 192 -40.07 6.12 19.33
CA VAL A 192 -40.75 7.20 18.60
C VAL A 192 -42.23 6.90 18.54
N ASP A 193 -43.06 7.86 18.84
CA ASP A 193 -44.53 7.71 18.78
C ASP A 193 -45.09 7.94 17.36
N SER A 194 -46.42 7.80 17.23
CA SER A 194 -47.11 7.95 15.94
C SER A 194 -47.05 9.36 15.34
N TYR A 195 -46.67 10.36 16.11
CA TYR A 195 -46.51 11.73 15.64
C TYR A 195 -45.04 12.06 15.33
N GLY A 196 -44.14 11.11 15.51
CA GLY A 196 -42.73 11.28 15.28
C GLY A 196 -42.01 12.01 16.42
N VAL A 197 -42.51 11.89 17.64
CA VAL A 197 -41.81 12.43 18.83
C VAL A 197 -41.03 11.29 19.52
N VAL A 198 -39.78 11.57 19.84
CA VAL A 198 -38.93 10.66 20.62
C VAL A 198 -39.43 10.69 22.10
N VAL A 199 -40.23 9.71 22.48
CA VAL A 199 -40.84 9.67 23.82
C VAL A 199 -39.96 9.02 24.87
N MET A 200 -39.05 8.14 24.46
CA MET A 200 -38.02 7.53 25.31
C MET A 200 -36.70 7.44 24.54
N ALA A 201 -35.59 7.64 25.22
CA ALA A 201 -34.26 7.52 24.68
C ALA A 201 -33.26 7.18 25.77
N SER A 202 -32.22 6.43 25.42
CA SER A 202 -31.07 6.17 26.29
C SER A 202 -30.33 7.48 26.61
N ASN A 203 -30.12 8.35 25.60
CA ASN A 203 -29.62 9.68 25.83
C ASN A 203 -30.79 10.63 26.17
N PRO A 204 -30.76 11.26 27.35
CA PRO A 204 -31.81 12.21 27.75
C PRO A 204 -32.03 13.38 26.81
N ASP A 205 -30.97 13.84 26.12
CA ASP A 205 -31.01 14.98 25.20
C ASP A 205 -31.86 14.72 23.94
N PHE A 206 -32.14 13.46 23.65
CA PHE A 206 -32.99 13.08 22.52
C PHE A 206 -34.47 12.99 22.89
N ARG A 207 -34.81 12.99 24.19
CA ARG A 207 -36.21 12.93 24.65
C ARG A 207 -36.94 14.18 24.24
N LEU A 208 -38.19 14.01 23.86
CA LEU A 208 -39.11 15.07 23.43
C LEU A 208 -38.50 15.92 22.26
N THR A 209 -37.75 15.27 21.37
CA THR A 209 -37.32 15.87 20.11
C THR A 209 -38.20 15.36 18.97
N ALA A 210 -38.28 16.12 17.86
CA ALA A 210 -38.98 15.74 16.65
C ALA A 210 -38.07 14.83 15.80
N PHE A 211 -38.50 13.57 15.59
CA PHE A 211 -37.81 12.60 14.76
C PHE A 211 -37.96 12.96 13.27
N PRO A 212 -36.94 12.72 12.41
CA PRO A 212 -37.01 13.02 10.99
C PRO A 212 -38.23 12.42 10.30
N GLY A 213 -38.99 13.22 9.59
CA GLY A 213 -40.21 12.80 8.91
C GLY A 213 -41.45 12.69 9.79
N GLY A 214 -41.37 13.05 11.09
CA GLY A 214 -42.51 13.09 12.00
C GLY A 214 -43.52 14.19 11.66
N GLU A 215 -44.76 13.99 12.09
CA GLU A 215 -45.88 14.90 11.81
C GLU A 215 -46.19 15.87 13.00
N VAL A 216 -45.38 15.83 14.04
CA VAL A 216 -45.60 16.63 15.26
C VAL A 216 -45.69 18.13 14.97
N GLU A 217 -44.94 18.61 13.97
CA GLU A 217 -45.00 20.03 13.57
C GLU A 217 -46.31 20.43 12.89
N ARG A 218 -47.05 19.46 12.32
CA ARG A 218 -48.37 19.68 11.70
C ARG A 218 -49.51 19.66 12.73
N MET A 219 -49.24 19.22 13.97
CA MET A 219 -50.25 19.23 15.02
C MET A 219 -50.56 20.66 15.49
N ALA A 220 -51.80 20.89 15.90
CA ALA A 220 -52.19 22.13 16.53
C ALA A 220 -51.39 22.38 17.82
N PRO A 221 -50.89 23.60 18.09
CA PRO A 221 -50.11 23.89 19.29
C PRO A 221 -50.79 23.49 20.59
N ALA A 222 -52.12 23.67 20.70
CA ALA A 222 -52.90 23.27 21.86
C ALA A 222 -52.90 21.75 22.10
N LEU A 223 -52.86 20.95 21.02
CA LEU A 223 -52.77 19.49 21.10
C LEU A 223 -51.37 19.05 21.52
N ARG A 224 -50.34 19.70 21.00
CA ARG A 224 -48.94 19.46 21.42
C ARG A 224 -48.75 19.74 22.91
N GLU A 225 -49.25 20.87 23.37
CA GLU A 225 -49.18 21.24 24.78
C GLU A 225 -49.92 20.22 25.67
N ARG A 226 -51.10 19.79 25.21
CA ARG A 226 -51.92 18.79 25.95
C ARG A 226 -51.21 17.44 26.09
N ILE A 227 -50.53 16.97 25.02
CA ILE A 227 -49.93 15.64 24.98
C ILE A 227 -48.54 15.64 25.62
N TYR A 228 -47.69 16.63 25.19
CA TYR A 228 -46.28 16.61 25.51
C TYR A 228 -45.86 17.69 26.51
N ARG A 229 -46.75 18.57 26.90
CA ARG A 229 -46.52 19.76 27.75
C ARG A 229 -45.47 20.69 27.16
N GLN A 230 -45.39 20.74 25.85
CA GLN A 230 -44.57 21.69 25.11
C GLN A 230 -45.19 22.01 23.75
N GLN A 231 -44.96 23.24 23.26
CA GLN A 231 -45.52 23.72 21.99
C GLN A 231 -44.58 23.56 20.80
N SER A 232 -43.29 23.51 21.07
CA SER A 232 -42.21 23.40 20.04
C SER A 232 -41.30 22.24 20.38
N PHE A 233 -40.76 21.63 19.32
CA PHE A 233 -39.84 20.50 19.44
C PHE A 233 -38.53 20.83 18.77
N LYS A 234 -37.40 20.52 19.43
CA LYS A 234 -36.09 20.56 18.79
C LYS A 234 -36.01 19.44 17.75
N PRO A 235 -35.70 19.73 16.47
CA PRO A 235 -35.62 18.67 15.48
C PRO A 235 -34.38 17.77 15.75
N LEU A 236 -34.54 16.47 15.60
CA LEU A 236 -33.47 15.50 15.61
C LEU A 236 -32.94 15.37 14.18
N ILE A 237 -31.91 16.15 13.83
CA ILE A 237 -31.39 16.21 12.46
C ILE A 237 -30.23 15.22 12.32
N PHE A 238 -30.36 14.29 11.39
CA PHE A 238 -29.30 13.36 11.01
C PHE A 238 -28.53 13.93 9.83
N GLN A 239 -27.20 13.97 9.95
CA GLN A 239 -26.30 14.41 8.89
C GLN A 239 -25.30 13.30 8.58
N PRO A 240 -24.97 13.04 7.30
CA PRO A 240 -23.91 12.09 6.94
C PRO A 240 -22.58 12.53 7.56
N VAL A 241 -21.77 11.58 8.01
CA VAL A 241 -20.50 11.88 8.69
C VAL A 241 -19.41 12.29 7.71
N ALA A 242 -19.22 11.53 6.62
CA ALA A 242 -18.20 11.80 5.61
C ALA A 242 -18.44 10.94 4.37
N ASP A 243 -17.88 11.32 3.23
CA ASP A 243 -17.85 10.52 2.03
C ASP A 243 -17.11 9.20 2.27
N GLY A 244 -17.71 8.09 1.84
CA GLY A 244 -17.12 6.74 1.94
C GLY A 244 -17.54 5.93 3.16
N LEU A 245 -18.28 6.52 4.13
CA LEU A 245 -18.93 5.74 5.20
C LEU A 245 -20.34 5.29 4.78
N PRO A 246 -20.87 4.21 5.38
CA PRO A 246 -22.26 3.78 5.12
C PRO A 246 -23.26 4.88 5.50
N ASP A 247 -24.34 5.02 4.73
CA ASP A 247 -25.40 6.05 4.91
C ASP A 247 -26.08 6.00 6.29
N ASN A 248 -26.00 4.87 6.96
CA ASN A 248 -26.55 4.69 8.31
C ASN A 248 -25.59 5.13 9.44
N VAL A 249 -24.43 5.68 9.09
CA VAL A 249 -23.56 6.38 10.05
C VAL A 249 -23.85 7.87 9.96
N VAL A 250 -24.43 8.41 11.02
CA VAL A 250 -24.92 9.77 11.06
C VAL A 250 -24.36 10.54 12.26
N THR A 251 -24.23 11.85 12.12
CA THR A 251 -24.08 12.77 13.25
C THR A 251 -25.44 13.35 13.58
N VAL A 252 -25.67 13.59 14.86
CA VAL A 252 -26.85 14.31 15.34
C VAL A 252 -26.46 15.74 15.59
N GLN A 253 -27.22 16.69 15.07
CA GLN A 253 -26.93 18.11 15.25
C GLN A 253 -26.73 18.49 16.73
N GLY A 254 -25.58 19.07 17.03
CA GLY A 254 -25.19 19.45 18.39
C GLY A 254 -24.46 18.34 19.18
N ASN A 255 -24.23 17.17 18.60
CA ASN A 255 -23.41 16.11 19.18
C ASN A 255 -22.24 15.75 18.25
N PRO A 256 -20.98 15.85 18.70
CA PRO A 256 -19.82 15.55 17.88
C PRO A 256 -19.58 14.05 17.66
N ILE A 257 -20.23 13.19 18.45
CA ILE A 257 -20.07 11.73 18.36
C ILE A 257 -20.92 11.22 17.20
N PRO A 258 -20.34 10.47 16.25
CA PRO A 258 -21.09 9.75 15.22
C PRO A 258 -21.93 8.62 15.83
N TYR A 259 -23.06 8.32 15.22
CA TYR A 259 -23.97 7.26 15.60
C TYR A 259 -24.22 6.28 14.47
N LEU A 260 -24.33 5.01 14.77
CA LEU A 260 -24.93 4.02 13.89
C LEU A 260 -26.44 4.05 14.08
N TYR A 261 -27.17 4.52 13.08
CA TYR A 261 -28.62 4.51 13.05
C TYR A 261 -29.14 3.22 12.40
N LEU A 262 -29.99 2.50 13.12
CA LEU A 262 -30.66 1.30 12.62
C LEU A 262 -32.16 1.46 12.83
N PRO A 263 -32.95 1.50 11.74
CA PRO A 263 -34.40 1.52 11.86
C PRO A 263 -34.90 0.18 12.39
N GLY A 264 -35.83 0.24 13.31
CA GLY A 264 -36.53 -0.95 13.80
C GLY A 264 -37.53 -1.49 12.76
N PRO A 265 -38.12 -2.66 13.02
CA PRO A 265 -39.18 -3.21 12.22
C PRO A 265 -40.38 -2.26 12.18
N ALA A 266 -41.14 -2.28 11.09
CA ALA A 266 -42.38 -1.51 11.01
C ALA A 266 -43.31 -1.88 12.18
N PRO A 267 -43.94 -0.89 12.83
CA PRO A 267 -44.82 -1.16 13.94
C PRO A 267 -46.02 -1.98 13.45
N THR A 268 -46.37 -3.02 14.18
CA THR A 268 -47.61 -3.77 13.92
C THR A 268 -48.83 -2.91 14.32
N ASP A 269 -49.42 -3.10 15.49
CA ASP A 269 -50.60 -2.32 15.94
C ASP A 269 -50.27 -1.18 16.91
N ASN A 270 -48.98 -0.98 17.24
CA ASN A 270 -48.59 -0.24 18.43
C ASN A 270 -48.14 1.18 18.14
N LYS A 271 -48.41 1.84 17.13
CA LYS A 271 -48.07 3.28 16.88
C LYS A 271 -46.77 3.80 17.55
N LEU A 272 -45.93 2.90 18.08
CA LEU A 272 -44.65 3.16 18.72
C LEU A 272 -43.58 2.40 17.96
N GLN A 273 -42.56 3.12 17.50
CA GLN A 273 -41.45 2.55 16.75
C GLN A 273 -40.16 2.56 17.58
N ILE A 274 -39.43 1.45 17.55
CA ILE A 274 -38.12 1.36 18.21
C ILE A 274 -37.04 1.51 17.13
N HIS A 275 -36.10 2.41 17.36
CA HIS A 275 -34.89 2.55 16.56
C HIS A 275 -33.67 2.42 17.47
N MET A 276 -32.52 2.07 16.87
CA MET A 276 -31.24 2.06 17.58
C MET A 276 -30.38 3.23 17.09
N LEU A 277 -29.81 3.95 18.03
CA LEU A 277 -28.90 5.06 17.80
C LEU A 277 -27.64 4.82 18.64
N LEU A 278 -26.79 3.90 18.14
CA LEU A 278 -25.60 3.43 18.84
C LEU A 278 -24.44 4.42 18.66
N PRO A 279 -23.87 4.98 19.73
CA PRO A 279 -22.74 5.90 19.61
C PRO A 279 -21.48 5.16 19.13
N LEU A 280 -20.73 5.79 18.22
CA LEU A 280 -19.48 5.28 17.66
C LEU A 280 -18.30 6.22 18.02
N PRO A 281 -17.90 6.30 19.29
CA PRO A 281 -16.81 7.19 19.70
C PRO A 281 -15.48 6.86 19.03
N GLN A 282 -15.29 5.61 18.57
CA GLN A 282 -14.08 5.22 17.84
C GLN A 282 -13.91 5.97 16.51
N LEU A 283 -14.97 6.53 15.95
CA LEU A 283 -14.92 7.32 14.71
C LEU A 283 -14.54 8.79 14.94
N THR A 284 -14.51 9.27 16.17
CA THR A 284 -14.05 10.63 16.47
C THR A 284 -12.53 10.80 16.33
N HIS A 285 -11.78 9.69 16.40
CA HIS A 285 -10.31 9.67 16.33
C HIS A 285 -9.77 9.07 15.01
N LEU A 286 -10.54 9.20 13.92
CA LEU A 286 -10.12 8.68 12.61
C LEU A 286 -8.79 9.30 12.13
N ASP A 287 -8.53 10.56 12.43
CA ASP A 287 -7.28 11.23 12.03
C ASP A 287 -6.07 10.68 12.78
N GLU A 288 -6.21 10.32 14.05
CA GLU A 288 -5.14 9.64 14.80
C GLU A 288 -4.84 8.25 14.20
N ARG A 289 -5.87 7.47 13.88
CA ARG A 289 -5.72 6.17 13.23
C ARG A 289 -5.08 6.29 11.85
N ARG A 290 -5.44 7.32 11.06
CA ARG A 290 -4.78 7.63 9.80
C ARG A 290 -3.28 7.86 10.00
N GLY A 291 -2.91 8.60 11.05
CA GLY A 291 -1.51 8.84 11.40
C GLY A 291 -0.72 7.53 11.63
N VAL A 292 -1.30 6.57 12.32
CA VAL A 292 -0.65 5.26 12.59
C VAL A 292 -0.35 4.48 11.30
N VAL A 293 -1.14 4.62 10.25
CA VAL A 293 -0.89 3.98 8.94
C VAL A 293 -0.01 4.87 8.06
N PHE A 294 -0.25 6.17 8.06
CA PHE A 294 0.43 7.13 7.18
C PHE A 294 1.93 7.24 7.45
N TRP A 295 2.34 7.44 8.71
CA TRP A 295 3.75 7.68 9.04
C TRP A 295 4.68 6.50 8.72
N PRO A 296 4.33 5.22 9.05
CA PRO A 296 5.12 4.07 8.63
C PRO A 296 5.20 3.93 7.10
N MET A 297 4.11 4.16 6.38
CA MET A 297 4.11 4.11 4.91
C MET A 297 5.01 5.19 4.31
N LEU A 298 4.90 6.43 4.82
CA LEU A 298 5.72 7.54 4.36
C LEU A 298 7.21 7.26 4.61
N SER A 299 7.57 6.81 5.81
CA SER A 299 8.96 6.51 6.18
C SER A 299 9.54 5.34 5.36
N ALA A 300 8.78 4.28 5.14
CA ALA A 300 9.20 3.14 4.32
C ALA A 300 9.49 3.56 2.86
N GLY A 301 8.63 4.38 2.27
CA GLY A 301 8.86 4.85 0.91
C GLY A 301 10.04 5.81 0.79
N LEU A 302 10.22 6.72 1.74
CA LEU A 302 11.39 7.60 1.78
C LEU A 302 12.68 6.80 1.96
N LEU A 303 12.67 5.75 2.80
CA LEU A 303 13.80 4.84 2.95
C LEU A 303 14.11 4.11 1.64
N ALA A 304 13.09 3.58 0.97
CA ALA A 304 13.27 2.91 -0.33
C ALA A 304 13.83 3.87 -1.40
N LEU A 305 13.36 5.11 -1.46
CA LEU A 305 13.87 6.12 -2.37
C LEU A 305 15.35 6.47 -2.06
N THR A 306 15.71 6.63 -0.79
CA THR A 306 17.10 6.92 -0.39
C THR A 306 18.04 5.75 -0.70
N LEU A 307 17.62 4.51 -0.42
CA LEU A 307 18.40 3.32 -0.77
C LEU A 307 18.57 3.17 -2.29
N GLY A 308 17.51 3.42 -3.05
CA GLY A 308 17.56 3.44 -4.52
C GLY A 308 18.53 4.48 -5.08
N LEU A 309 18.55 5.68 -4.50
CA LEU A 309 19.49 6.73 -4.86
C LEU A 309 20.95 6.34 -4.55
N LEU A 310 21.18 5.80 -3.34
CA LEU A 310 22.50 5.33 -2.94
C LEU A 310 23.00 4.20 -3.84
N LEU A 311 22.13 3.26 -4.19
CA LEU A 311 22.44 2.20 -5.13
C LEU A 311 22.80 2.75 -6.51
N LEU A 312 22.05 3.72 -7.01
CA LEU A 312 22.33 4.38 -8.29
C LEU A 312 23.70 5.06 -8.28
N ILE A 313 23.98 5.84 -7.22
CA ILE A 313 25.29 6.49 -7.04
C ILE A 313 26.40 5.45 -7.00
N TYR A 314 26.21 4.38 -6.25
CA TYR A 314 27.20 3.28 -6.18
C TYR A 314 27.46 2.66 -7.54
N LEU A 315 26.41 2.33 -8.31
CA LEU A 315 26.56 1.73 -9.62
C LEU A 315 27.25 2.68 -10.63
N VAL A 316 26.90 3.97 -10.62
CA VAL A 316 27.57 4.97 -11.47
C VAL A 316 29.03 5.10 -11.10
N ARG A 317 29.35 5.24 -9.81
CA ARG A 317 30.73 5.37 -9.32
C ARG A 317 31.57 4.14 -9.66
N THR A 318 31.02 2.93 -9.48
CA THR A 318 31.72 1.69 -9.82
C THR A 318 32.03 1.59 -11.31
N ARG A 319 31.09 1.98 -12.18
CA ARG A 319 31.32 2.01 -13.63
C ARG A 319 32.42 2.99 -14.01
N LEU A 320 32.46 4.17 -13.40
CA LEU A 320 33.49 5.16 -13.65
C LEU A 320 34.89 4.67 -13.22
N LEU A 321 34.98 4.11 -12.00
CA LEU A 321 36.20 3.53 -11.47
C LEU A 321 36.74 2.39 -12.37
N ASN A 322 35.87 1.48 -12.79
CA ASN A 322 36.25 0.37 -13.65
C ASN A 322 36.78 0.86 -15.01
N LYS A 323 36.22 1.93 -15.58
CA LYS A 323 36.76 2.56 -16.79
C LYS A 323 38.17 3.14 -16.56
N GLN A 324 38.38 3.85 -15.45
CA GLN A 324 39.69 4.41 -15.10
C GLN A 324 40.74 3.32 -14.89
N ILE A 325 40.39 2.26 -14.17
CA ILE A 325 41.28 1.10 -13.95
C ILE A 325 41.65 0.44 -15.31
N ALA A 326 40.68 0.25 -16.20
CA ALA A 326 40.90 -0.33 -17.49
C ALA A 326 41.84 0.53 -18.36
N GLN A 327 41.71 1.86 -18.31
CA GLN A 327 42.61 2.80 -19.02
C GLN A 327 44.01 2.76 -18.44
N ALA A 328 44.14 2.84 -17.11
CA ALA A 328 45.45 2.76 -16.46
C ALA A 328 46.17 1.43 -16.76
N ASN A 329 45.44 0.31 -16.74
CA ASN A 329 46.01 -0.99 -17.08
C ASN A 329 46.47 -1.08 -18.55
N ARG A 330 45.76 -0.44 -19.49
CA ARG A 330 46.19 -0.39 -20.87
C ARG A 330 47.50 0.39 -21.02
N GLU A 331 47.61 1.52 -20.37
CA GLU A 331 48.81 2.36 -20.43
C GLU A 331 50.02 1.65 -19.79
N LEU A 332 49.81 1.03 -18.59
CA LEU A 332 50.86 0.21 -17.98
C LEU A 332 51.31 -0.96 -18.88
N ARG A 333 50.38 -1.62 -19.59
CA ARG A 333 50.73 -2.69 -20.54
C ARG A 333 51.51 -2.15 -21.72
N ARG A 334 51.15 -0.98 -22.27
CA ARG A 334 51.87 -0.34 -23.36
C ARG A 334 53.33 -0.05 -22.98
N GLN A 335 53.54 0.56 -21.80
CA GLN A 335 54.90 0.85 -21.30
C GLN A 335 55.70 -0.42 -21.02
N ALA A 336 55.06 -1.49 -20.60
CA ALA A 336 55.69 -2.76 -20.30
C ALA A 336 55.96 -3.65 -21.54
N ASP A 337 55.39 -3.37 -22.69
CA ASP A 337 55.43 -4.21 -23.90
C ASP A 337 56.26 -3.62 -25.06
N THR A 338 56.68 -2.37 -24.94
CA THR A 338 57.47 -1.69 -26.00
C THR A 338 58.92 -1.44 -25.56
N ASP A 339 59.84 -1.44 -26.48
CA ASP A 339 61.21 -0.96 -26.26
C ASP A 339 61.21 0.56 -26.20
N PHE A 340 61.82 1.13 -25.20
CA PHE A 340 61.74 2.58 -24.94
C PHE A 340 62.49 3.41 -25.99
N LEU A 341 63.52 2.85 -26.65
CA LEU A 341 64.30 3.56 -27.61
C LEU A 341 63.65 3.50 -29.04
N THR A 342 63.28 2.32 -29.47
CA THR A 342 62.85 2.05 -30.84
C THR A 342 61.33 2.03 -31.01
N GLY A 343 60.56 1.99 -29.95
CA GLY A 343 59.09 1.93 -29.99
C GLY A 343 58.50 0.60 -30.49
N VAL A 344 59.29 -0.33 -30.96
CA VAL A 344 58.86 -1.68 -31.37
C VAL A 344 58.62 -2.57 -30.18
N ALA A 345 58.15 -3.80 -30.36
CA ALA A 345 57.96 -4.73 -29.27
C ALA A 345 59.27 -4.97 -28.51
N ASN A 346 59.23 -4.99 -27.20
CA ASN A 346 60.38 -5.43 -26.42
C ASN A 346 60.46 -6.97 -26.42
N ARG A 347 61.59 -7.48 -25.87
CA ARG A 347 61.86 -8.92 -25.80
C ARG A 347 60.72 -9.70 -25.17
N ARG A 348 60.17 -9.21 -24.06
CA ARG A 348 59.08 -9.89 -23.32
C ARG A 348 57.80 -10.00 -24.17
N LYS A 349 57.43 -8.96 -24.89
CA LYS A 349 56.25 -8.98 -25.80
C LYS A 349 56.51 -9.90 -26.97
N PHE A 350 57.71 -9.86 -27.55
CA PHE A 350 58.10 -10.70 -28.68
C PHE A 350 58.02 -12.19 -28.32
N GLU A 351 58.67 -12.62 -27.22
CA GLU A 351 58.69 -14.01 -26.77
C GLU A 351 57.27 -14.51 -26.43
N ARG A 352 56.49 -13.69 -25.76
CA ARG A 352 55.06 -14.01 -25.44
C ARG A 352 54.26 -14.19 -26.73
N ARG A 353 54.44 -13.32 -27.72
CA ARG A 353 53.69 -13.39 -28.99
C ARG A 353 54.15 -14.62 -29.80
N LEU A 354 55.41 -14.89 -29.85
CA LEU A 354 56.00 -16.08 -30.50
C LEU A 354 55.38 -17.38 -29.91
N ALA A 355 55.36 -17.51 -28.60
CA ALA A 355 54.75 -18.67 -27.92
C ALA A 355 53.28 -18.86 -28.29
N ASN A 356 52.50 -17.74 -28.38
CA ASN A 356 51.11 -17.80 -28.74
C ASN A 356 50.90 -18.17 -30.22
N GLU A 357 51.73 -17.62 -31.15
CA GLU A 357 51.60 -17.94 -32.55
C GLU A 357 52.10 -19.37 -32.86
N LEU A 358 53.05 -19.92 -32.12
CA LEU A 358 53.41 -21.33 -32.21
C LEU A 358 52.27 -22.26 -31.87
N VAL A 359 51.55 -21.98 -30.75
CA VAL A 359 50.35 -22.74 -30.37
C VAL A 359 49.27 -22.63 -31.42
N ARG A 360 49.11 -21.43 -32.01
CA ARG A 360 48.15 -21.17 -33.09
C ARG A 360 48.51 -21.90 -34.38
N ALA A 361 49.76 -21.81 -34.81
CA ALA A 361 50.28 -22.47 -35.99
C ALA A 361 50.04 -23.99 -35.92
N ARG A 362 50.37 -24.62 -34.80
CA ARG A 362 50.07 -26.02 -34.55
C ARG A 362 48.59 -26.37 -34.62
N ARG A 363 47.77 -25.58 -33.97
CA ARG A 363 46.34 -25.85 -33.90
C ARG A 363 45.64 -25.80 -35.26
N TYR A 364 46.08 -24.93 -36.11
CA TYR A 364 45.45 -24.60 -37.40
C TYR A 364 46.26 -25.07 -38.60
N ASP A 365 47.35 -25.83 -38.38
CA ASP A 365 48.27 -26.29 -39.40
C ASP A 365 48.76 -25.13 -40.35
N GLN A 366 49.19 -24.06 -39.69
CA GLN A 366 49.62 -22.85 -40.38
C GLN A 366 51.13 -22.68 -40.28
N ASN A 367 51.72 -22.14 -41.37
CA ASN A 367 53.15 -21.82 -41.38
C ASN A 367 53.44 -20.67 -40.40
N LEU A 368 54.61 -20.73 -39.80
CA LEU A 368 55.13 -19.65 -38.96
C LEU A 368 56.66 -19.58 -39.21
N THR A 369 57.16 -18.40 -39.48
CA THR A 369 58.59 -18.16 -39.59
C THR A 369 59.01 -17.11 -38.56
N VAL A 370 60.18 -17.31 -38.00
CA VAL A 370 60.86 -16.31 -37.17
C VAL A 370 62.19 -15.96 -37.79
N ALA A 371 62.56 -14.66 -37.74
CA ALA A 371 63.89 -14.22 -38.16
C ALA A 371 64.58 -13.45 -37.04
N MET A 372 65.89 -13.64 -36.94
CA MET A 372 66.76 -12.86 -36.08
C MET A 372 67.58 -11.93 -37.01
N ILE A 373 67.58 -10.64 -36.63
CA ILE A 373 68.20 -9.56 -37.43
C ILE A 373 69.20 -8.81 -36.55
N ASP A 374 70.38 -8.59 -37.08
CA ASP A 374 71.43 -7.90 -36.33
C ASP A 374 72.13 -6.89 -37.25
N ILE A 375 72.47 -5.71 -36.76
CA ILE A 375 73.16 -4.64 -37.51
C ILE A 375 74.63 -4.98 -37.65
N ASP A 376 75.03 -5.13 -38.86
CA ASP A 376 76.46 -5.42 -39.18
C ASP A 376 77.35 -4.30 -38.66
N PHE A 377 78.41 -4.69 -37.98
CA PHE A 377 79.41 -3.76 -37.48
C PHE A 377 78.87 -2.64 -36.59
N PHE A 378 77.81 -2.86 -35.89
CA PHE A 378 77.12 -1.86 -35.00
C PHE A 378 78.08 -1.21 -34.00
N LYS A 379 78.96 -1.99 -33.41
CA LYS A 379 80.05 -1.45 -32.57
C LYS A 379 80.85 -0.39 -33.23
N ARG A 380 81.22 -0.57 -34.55
CA ARG A 380 81.95 0.45 -35.36
C ARG A 380 81.13 1.73 -35.53
N VAL A 381 79.82 1.64 -35.69
CA VAL A 381 78.94 2.83 -35.77
C VAL A 381 79.02 3.60 -34.43
N ASN A 382 78.95 2.89 -33.30
CA ASN A 382 79.14 3.51 -31.98
C ASN A 382 80.53 4.13 -31.79
N ASP A 383 81.57 3.38 -32.14
CA ASP A 383 82.96 3.80 -31.93
C ASP A 383 83.37 5.02 -32.81
N VAL A 384 82.81 5.13 -34.03
CA VAL A 384 83.11 6.21 -34.96
C VAL A 384 82.21 7.44 -34.79
N HIS A 385 80.92 7.23 -34.52
CA HIS A 385 79.94 8.29 -34.57
C HIS A 385 79.30 8.55 -33.20
N GLY A 386 79.70 7.80 -32.19
CA GLY A 386 79.14 7.90 -30.79
C GLY A 386 77.87 7.09 -30.57
N HIS A 387 77.55 6.84 -29.31
CA HIS A 387 76.40 6.01 -28.90
C HIS A 387 75.08 6.58 -29.35
N GLN A 388 74.91 7.89 -29.44
CA GLN A 388 73.69 8.54 -29.95
C GLN A 388 73.49 8.23 -31.46
N ALA A 389 74.55 8.11 -32.25
CA ALA A 389 74.44 7.67 -33.62
C ALA A 389 74.04 6.19 -33.74
N GLY A 390 74.54 5.35 -32.81
CA GLY A 390 74.01 3.99 -32.66
C GLY A 390 72.57 3.91 -32.34
N ASP A 391 72.11 4.72 -31.36
CA ASP A 391 70.68 4.81 -31.01
C ASP A 391 69.84 5.23 -32.24
N ALA A 392 70.27 6.21 -32.99
CA ALA A 392 69.67 6.62 -34.26
C ALA A 392 69.63 5.48 -35.31
N ALA A 393 70.70 4.68 -35.41
CA ALA A 393 70.73 3.49 -36.24
C ALA A 393 69.71 2.43 -35.87
N LEU A 394 69.53 2.19 -34.57
CA LEU A 394 68.50 1.27 -34.08
C LEU A 394 67.11 1.77 -34.41
N ILE A 395 66.82 3.06 -34.21
CA ILE A 395 65.56 3.68 -34.58
C ILE A 395 65.32 3.57 -36.09
N TYR A 396 66.32 3.93 -36.90
CA TYR A 396 66.23 3.83 -38.35
C TYR A 396 65.89 2.40 -38.81
N LEU A 397 66.59 1.38 -38.26
CA LEU A 397 66.26 -0.01 -38.54
C LEU A 397 64.84 -0.35 -38.17
N ALA A 398 64.44 0.07 -36.99
CA ALA A 398 63.09 -0.21 -36.47
C ALA A 398 61.99 0.39 -37.38
N ASP A 399 62.12 1.64 -37.74
CA ASP A 399 61.20 2.33 -38.64
C ASP A 399 61.16 1.69 -40.01
N THR A 400 62.37 1.41 -40.62
CA THR A 400 62.48 0.80 -41.93
C THR A 400 61.81 -0.58 -42.00
N VAL A 401 62.00 -1.42 -41.00
CA VAL A 401 61.36 -2.74 -40.94
C VAL A 401 59.88 -2.63 -40.69
N THR A 402 59.47 -1.78 -39.76
CA THR A 402 58.08 -1.61 -39.44
C THR A 402 57.20 -1.12 -40.59
N LEU A 403 57.75 -0.26 -41.44
CA LEU A 403 57.09 0.23 -42.66
C LEU A 403 56.98 -0.85 -43.76
N ALA A 404 57.84 -1.85 -43.75
CA ALA A 404 57.90 -2.88 -44.78
C ALA A 404 57.16 -4.18 -44.46
N ILE A 405 56.71 -4.38 -43.21
CA ILE A 405 56.02 -5.57 -42.74
C ILE A 405 54.53 -5.32 -42.64
N ARG A 406 53.74 -6.41 -42.49
CA ARG A 406 52.28 -6.36 -42.33
C ARG A 406 51.87 -6.10 -40.85
N GLU A 407 50.70 -5.64 -40.64
CA GLU A 407 50.13 -5.46 -39.28
C GLU A 407 50.09 -6.77 -38.47
N THR A 408 49.98 -7.92 -39.14
CA THR A 408 50.01 -9.25 -38.54
C THR A 408 51.37 -9.68 -38.03
N ASP A 409 52.40 -9.12 -38.64
CA ASP A 409 53.79 -9.44 -38.30
C ASP A 409 54.21 -8.70 -37.04
N LEU A 410 55.19 -9.19 -36.33
CA LEU A 410 55.69 -8.53 -35.14
C LEU A 410 57.17 -8.32 -35.23
N PHE A 411 57.58 -7.05 -35.17
CA PHE A 411 59.00 -6.69 -35.07
C PHE A 411 59.30 -6.29 -33.61
N GLY A 412 60.36 -6.79 -33.04
CA GLY A 412 60.75 -6.55 -31.68
C GLY A 412 62.23 -6.50 -31.45
N ARG A 413 62.69 -5.66 -30.52
CA ARG A 413 64.08 -5.58 -30.09
C ARG A 413 64.28 -6.60 -28.96
N LEU A 414 65.24 -7.51 -29.14
CA LEU A 414 65.51 -8.59 -28.22
C LEU A 414 66.66 -8.27 -27.25
N GLY A 415 67.59 -7.38 -27.67
CA GLY A 415 68.68 -6.91 -26.85
C GLY A 415 69.74 -6.18 -27.70
N GLY A 416 70.47 -5.22 -27.18
CA GLY A 416 71.51 -4.52 -27.87
C GLY A 416 71.15 -4.08 -29.27
N GLU A 417 71.78 -4.70 -30.29
CA GLU A 417 71.57 -4.52 -31.71
C GLU A 417 70.72 -5.61 -32.37
N GLU A 418 70.18 -6.56 -31.53
CA GLU A 418 69.47 -7.73 -32.02
C GLU A 418 67.94 -7.47 -32.03
N PHE A 419 67.34 -7.84 -33.15
CA PHE A 419 65.90 -7.73 -33.38
C PHE A 419 65.31 -9.08 -33.78
N GLY A 420 64.12 -9.32 -33.45
CA GLY A 420 63.33 -10.45 -33.90
C GLY A 420 62.19 -10.02 -34.80
N LEU A 421 61.94 -10.76 -35.87
CA LEU A 421 60.80 -10.59 -36.74
C LEU A 421 59.97 -11.88 -36.76
N LEU A 422 58.71 -11.80 -36.33
CA LEU A 422 57.76 -12.89 -36.32
C LEU A 422 56.81 -12.75 -37.50
N LEU A 423 56.74 -13.78 -38.34
CA LEU A 423 55.94 -13.83 -39.57
C LEU A 423 54.91 -14.94 -39.51
N PRO A 424 53.74 -14.65 -38.95
CA PRO A 424 52.63 -15.61 -38.92
C PRO A 424 52.13 -15.94 -40.33
N GLN A 425 51.68 -17.18 -40.55
CA GLN A 425 51.13 -17.66 -41.82
C GLN A 425 52.08 -17.47 -43.01
N THR A 426 53.38 -17.53 -42.76
CA THR A 426 54.42 -17.34 -43.75
C THR A 426 55.36 -18.53 -43.71
N ASP A 427 55.50 -19.21 -44.83
CA ASP A 427 56.50 -20.27 -45.04
C ASP A 427 57.89 -19.73 -45.22
N ALA A 428 58.91 -20.62 -45.13
CA ALA A 428 60.27 -20.25 -45.20
C ALA A 428 60.65 -19.61 -46.56
N SER A 429 60.00 -20.01 -47.65
CA SER A 429 60.25 -19.50 -49.00
C SER A 429 59.70 -18.08 -49.16
N ALA A 430 58.52 -17.82 -48.70
CA ALA A 430 57.89 -16.49 -48.69
C ALA A 430 58.65 -15.55 -47.72
N ALA A 431 59.12 -16.07 -46.59
CA ALA A 431 59.92 -15.32 -45.62
C ALA A 431 61.23 -14.88 -46.23
N LEU A 432 61.94 -15.74 -46.98
CA LEU A 432 63.18 -15.39 -47.68
C LEU A 432 63.00 -14.17 -48.57
N LEU A 433 61.95 -14.14 -49.39
CA LEU A 433 61.68 -13.02 -50.30
C LEU A 433 61.45 -11.70 -49.52
N LEU A 434 60.77 -11.72 -48.44
CA LEU A 434 60.58 -10.56 -47.57
C LEU A 434 61.89 -10.14 -46.92
N LEU A 435 62.66 -11.07 -46.38
CA LEU A 435 63.90 -10.81 -45.65
C LEU A 435 64.94 -10.28 -46.54
N GLU A 436 65.12 -10.82 -47.78
CA GLU A 436 66.03 -10.28 -48.80
C GLU A 436 65.63 -8.90 -49.25
N ARG A 437 64.33 -8.63 -49.40
CA ARG A 437 63.83 -7.26 -49.70
C ARG A 437 64.21 -6.30 -48.55
N LEU A 438 64.00 -6.69 -47.31
CA LEU A 438 64.35 -5.88 -46.14
C LEU A 438 65.85 -5.61 -46.11
N ARG A 439 66.66 -6.66 -46.22
CA ARG A 439 68.12 -6.54 -46.26
C ARG A 439 68.60 -5.56 -47.39
N ALA A 440 68.07 -5.75 -48.58
CA ALA A 440 68.38 -4.90 -49.71
C ALA A 440 67.94 -3.43 -49.51
N THR A 441 66.73 -3.24 -48.92
CA THR A 441 66.24 -1.89 -48.62
C THR A 441 67.12 -1.18 -47.60
N ILE A 442 67.52 -1.87 -46.56
CA ILE A 442 68.39 -1.34 -45.49
C ILE A 442 69.77 -1.03 -46.07
N ALA A 443 70.35 -1.95 -46.88
CA ALA A 443 71.68 -1.77 -47.53
C ALA A 443 71.73 -0.64 -48.57
N ALA A 444 70.61 -0.41 -49.25
CA ALA A 444 70.51 0.71 -50.26
C ALA A 444 70.17 2.04 -49.58
N GLY A 445 69.65 2.01 -48.34
CA GLY A 445 69.27 3.19 -47.56
C GLY A 445 70.44 3.74 -46.75
N SER A 446 70.23 4.93 -46.24
CA SER A 446 71.14 5.57 -45.29
C SER A 446 70.33 6.53 -44.43
N PHE A 447 70.82 6.82 -43.26
CA PHE A 447 70.26 7.85 -42.40
C PHE A 447 71.27 8.94 -42.11
N VAL A 448 70.84 10.13 -41.88
CA VAL A 448 71.68 11.27 -41.55
C VAL A 448 71.73 11.52 -40.09
N TYR A 449 72.89 11.53 -39.50
CA TYR A 449 73.12 11.88 -38.12
C TYR A 449 74.32 12.86 -38.03
N ASP A 450 74.07 14.01 -37.38
CA ASP A 450 75.06 15.08 -37.19
C ASP A 450 75.92 15.36 -38.49
N ALA A 451 75.18 15.62 -39.58
CA ALA A 451 75.76 15.88 -40.95
C ALA A 451 76.52 14.68 -41.58
N ALA A 452 76.67 13.57 -40.94
CA ALA A 452 77.22 12.34 -41.51
C ALA A 452 76.11 11.45 -42.09
N THR A 453 76.31 10.96 -43.30
CA THR A 453 75.47 9.95 -43.93
C THR A 453 75.98 8.55 -43.55
N ILE A 454 75.20 7.82 -42.79
CA ILE A 454 75.57 6.49 -42.28
C ILE A 454 74.78 5.43 -43.04
N ALA A 455 75.50 4.54 -43.72
CA ALA A 455 74.91 3.35 -44.34
C ALA A 455 74.99 2.15 -43.38
N LEU A 456 73.95 1.39 -43.36
CA LEU A 456 73.85 0.19 -42.55
C LEU A 456 73.66 -1.05 -43.42
N THR A 457 74.18 -2.16 -42.97
CA THR A 457 73.82 -3.47 -43.50
C THR A 457 73.36 -4.34 -42.33
N VAL A 458 72.57 -5.34 -42.59
CA VAL A 458 72.09 -6.28 -41.62
C VAL A 458 72.36 -7.72 -42.05
N SER A 459 72.71 -8.54 -41.09
CA SER A 459 72.70 -9.98 -41.26
C SER A 459 71.43 -10.53 -40.73
N ILE A 460 70.78 -11.47 -41.36
CA ILE A 460 69.48 -12.04 -41.03
C ILE A 460 69.57 -13.56 -41.04
N GLY A 461 69.19 -14.19 -39.92
CA GLY A 461 69.02 -15.62 -39.90
C GLY A 461 67.53 -15.92 -39.67
N TYR A 462 66.93 -16.88 -40.33
CA TYR A 462 65.55 -17.25 -40.19
C TYR A 462 65.32 -18.74 -40.15
N ALA A 463 64.22 -19.14 -39.44
CA ALA A 463 63.76 -20.52 -39.32
C ALA A 463 62.27 -20.62 -39.47
N GLY A 464 61.79 -21.54 -40.26
CA GLY A 464 60.39 -21.97 -40.25
C GLY A 464 60.11 -22.83 -39.01
N ALA A 465 58.94 -22.70 -38.39
CA ALA A 465 58.57 -23.46 -37.20
C ALA A 465 58.26 -24.93 -37.56
N ASP A 466 58.81 -25.85 -36.79
CA ASP A 466 58.50 -27.24 -36.88
C ASP A 466 57.28 -27.60 -35.96
N PRO A 467 56.49 -28.62 -36.31
CA PRO A 467 55.24 -28.94 -35.61
C PRO A 467 55.37 -29.15 -34.12
N HIS A 468 56.49 -29.62 -33.62
CA HIS A 468 56.67 -29.94 -32.18
C HIS A 468 57.76 -29.18 -31.47
N GLU A 469 58.23 -28.11 -32.08
CA GLU A 469 59.35 -27.32 -31.62
C GLU A 469 58.97 -26.30 -30.55
N SER A 470 59.81 -26.08 -29.55
CA SER A 470 59.59 -24.98 -28.59
C SER A 470 59.96 -23.61 -29.18
N ALA A 471 59.46 -22.51 -28.61
CA ALA A 471 59.81 -21.16 -29.00
C ALA A 471 61.32 -20.90 -28.88
N GLU A 472 61.93 -21.48 -27.84
CA GLU A 472 63.38 -21.37 -27.60
C GLU A 472 64.18 -22.10 -28.68
N ALA A 473 63.77 -23.31 -29.05
CA ALA A 473 64.44 -24.07 -30.12
C ALA A 473 64.35 -23.37 -31.47
N LEU A 474 63.14 -22.84 -31.82
CA LEU A 474 62.93 -22.10 -33.06
C LEU A 474 63.79 -20.82 -33.10
N LEU A 475 63.88 -20.05 -32.01
CA LEU A 475 64.75 -18.89 -31.90
C LEU A 475 66.21 -19.28 -31.97
N GLY A 476 66.60 -20.39 -31.38
CA GLY A 476 67.96 -20.92 -31.40
C GLY A 476 68.40 -21.24 -32.88
N ARG A 477 67.51 -21.92 -33.64
CA ARG A 477 67.82 -22.19 -35.04
C ARG A 477 67.95 -20.93 -35.90
N ALA A 478 67.08 -19.92 -35.66
CA ALA A 478 67.20 -18.62 -36.35
C ALA A 478 68.50 -17.89 -35.97
N ASP A 479 68.90 -18.00 -34.72
CA ASP A 479 70.19 -17.42 -34.22
C ASP A 479 71.41 -18.11 -34.82
N GLU A 480 71.39 -19.45 -34.89
CA GLU A 480 72.44 -20.21 -35.59
C GLU A 480 72.55 -19.79 -37.08
N ALA A 481 71.43 -19.58 -37.76
CA ALA A 481 71.40 -19.09 -39.11
C ALA A 481 71.95 -17.63 -39.21
N LEU A 482 71.62 -16.78 -38.22
CA LEU A 482 72.14 -15.44 -38.12
C LEU A 482 73.71 -15.47 -37.93
N TYR A 483 74.16 -16.37 -37.14
CA TYR A 483 75.59 -16.54 -36.95
C TYR A 483 76.29 -17.00 -38.22
N ALA A 484 75.67 -17.91 -38.97
CA ALA A 484 76.18 -18.31 -40.30
C ALA A 484 76.18 -17.12 -41.30
N ALA A 485 75.18 -16.27 -41.31
CA ALA A 485 75.11 -15.06 -42.08
C ALA A 485 76.28 -14.09 -41.77
N LYS A 486 76.58 -13.92 -40.45
CA LYS A 486 77.71 -13.09 -40.02
C LYS A 486 79.06 -13.67 -40.42
N GLN A 487 79.22 -14.97 -40.32
CA GLN A 487 80.48 -15.65 -40.72
C GLN A 487 80.67 -15.69 -42.25
N GLY A 488 79.55 -15.85 -43.01
CA GLY A 488 79.58 -15.94 -44.45
C GLY A 488 79.94 -14.61 -45.17
N GLY A 489 80.22 -13.53 -44.43
CA GLY A 489 80.61 -12.23 -44.96
C GLY A 489 79.64 -11.11 -44.72
N ARG A 490 78.60 -11.31 -43.91
CA ARG A 490 77.54 -10.34 -43.50
C ARG A 490 76.66 -9.88 -44.69
N ASN A 491 75.81 -8.91 -44.46
CA ASN A 491 74.86 -8.38 -45.41
C ASN A 491 74.18 -9.45 -46.26
N ARG A 492 73.60 -10.47 -45.57
CA ARG A 492 72.95 -11.60 -46.24
C ARG A 492 71.83 -12.21 -45.33
N VAL A 493 71.01 -13.00 -45.98
CA VAL A 493 69.96 -13.79 -45.32
C VAL A 493 70.36 -15.25 -45.39
N CYS A 494 70.38 -15.94 -44.26
CA CYS A 494 70.65 -17.38 -44.19
C CYS A 494 69.45 -18.12 -43.56
N ALA A 495 69.11 -19.26 -44.11
CA ALA A 495 68.11 -20.16 -43.60
C ALA A 495 68.74 -21.12 -42.59
N ALA A 496 67.95 -21.47 -41.51
CA ALA A 496 68.31 -22.60 -40.70
C ALA A 496 68.08 -23.89 -41.45
N ASN A 497 69.16 -24.53 -41.91
CA ASN A 497 69.16 -25.79 -42.62
C ASN A 497 69.71 -26.90 -41.72
N ASP A 498 69.25 -28.15 -41.92
CA ASP A 498 69.78 -29.35 -41.22
C ASP A 498 71.25 -29.71 -41.62
N LYS A 499 71.83 -29.00 -42.54
CA LYS A 499 73.23 -29.20 -42.96
C LYS A 499 73.94 -27.85 -43.21
N VAL A 500 75.03 -27.64 -42.54
CA VAL A 500 75.81 -26.37 -42.50
C VAL A 500 76.38 -25.91 -43.83
N ASP A 501 76.40 -26.70 -44.83
CA ASP A 501 77.05 -26.35 -46.13
C ASP A 501 76.14 -25.65 -47.18
N ASP A 502 74.82 -25.59 -46.98
CA ASP A 502 73.86 -24.94 -47.93
C ASP A 502 73.00 -23.86 -47.32
N ALA A 503 73.45 -23.25 -46.21
CA ALA A 503 72.58 -22.36 -45.41
C ALA A 503 72.49 -20.90 -45.92
N CYS A 504 73.37 -20.45 -46.89
CA CYS A 504 73.40 -19.06 -47.31
C CYS A 504 73.46 -18.94 -48.84
#